data_3e19cbdb67f1b2729eaf681c64c7991e
#
_entry.id   3e19cbdb67f1b2729eaf681c64c7991e
#
_cell.length_a   1.000
_cell.length_b   1.000
_cell.length_c   1.000
_cell.angle_alpha   90.00
_cell.angle_beta   90.00
_cell.angle_gamma   90.00
#
_symmetry.space_group_name_H-M   'P 1'
#
loop_
_entity.id
_entity.type
_entity.pdbx_description
1 polymer ?
#
loop_
_entity_poly.entity_id
_entity_poly.type
_entity_poly.pdbx_seq_one_letter_code
_entity_poly.pdbx_strand_id
1 'polypeptide(L)'
;MSNNGKLTKRVWAGILLFLFMGSLAWNVENMYFNTFLNDMVFNEGSMGSSLTLTDAVNLMVTFSAIVAVVTTFIMGTLSEKMKNRKAFISFGYIAWGIITALFGFITKENVANLFGLENSTEIITATAWVVIVMDMVMTFMGSTSNDSAFNAWVTDVTTPETTPKVETAFTFMGFIAMGVIMVVGSLAQGGVISYSVFFIGLGAFVTLVGIIGIFLLENPQKFDKKDDNAPKTSYWADLFYGFRPSVVKENSKLYLILASFCIFNCAFQVFFPYLFIYLGSVVIPANEGTNLLSLGVIIPAVIAVAVAVTGIILLMKVAVKNKAIAFITSVICLAIGLLVLSTTKNIIGILIGIAPTLIGYLVLTIQFGATVRDNIPQDKVGLFQGIRMIFVVLIPMIVGPTLGNIAAKNSDITYMENGAEKVLPTEAMFLYAAIVAVIIFIPMIAYLKKDKEKA
;
A
#
# COMPACT_ATOMS: atom_id res chain seq x y z
N MET A 1 3.91 -20.69 -23.40
CA MET A 1 3.39 -19.98 -22.21
C MET A 1 2.47 -20.86 -21.36
N SER A 2 1.45 -21.45 -21.86
CA SER A 2 0.68 -22.47 -21.13
C SER A 2 0.66 -23.77 -21.94
N ASN A 3 1.19 -24.84 -21.38
CA ASN A 3 1.10 -26.15 -21.98
C ASN A 3 0.10 -26.97 -21.13
N ASN A 4 -1.01 -27.39 -21.73
CA ASN A 4 -2.12 -28.11 -21.01
C ASN A 4 -2.69 -27.40 -19.78
N GLY A 5 -2.98 -26.07 -19.85
CA GLY A 5 -3.60 -25.33 -18.74
C GLY A 5 -2.67 -25.09 -17.53
N LYS A 6 -1.36 -25.36 -17.65
CA LYS A 6 -0.38 -25.12 -16.58
C LYS A 6 0.61 -24.04 -17.01
N LEU A 7 0.93 -23.13 -16.08
CA LEU A 7 1.99 -22.15 -16.27
C LEU A 7 3.36 -22.84 -16.33
N THR A 8 4.22 -22.40 -17.27
CA THR A 8 5.59 -22.91 -17.34
C THR A 8 6.41 -22.47 -16.12
N LYS A 9 7.48 -23.23 -15.81
CA LYS A 9 8.40 -22.85 -14.71
C LYS A 9 8.98 -21.45 -14.89
N ARG A 10 9.24 -21.05 -16.14
CA ARG A 10 9.77 -19.72 -16.50
C ARG A 10 8.77 -18.60 -16.16
N VAL A 11 7.50 -18.79 -16.50
CA VAL A 11 6.43 -17.82 -16.16
C VAL A 11 6.23 -17.73 -14.65
N TRP A 12 6.24 -18.88 -13.94
CA TRP A 12 6.19 -18.88 -12.48
C TRP A 12 7.36 -18.15 -11.84
N ALA A 13 8.58 -18.39 -12.31
CA ALA A 13 9.76 -17.68 -11.81
C ALA A 13 9.63 -16.17 -12.01
N GLY A 14 9.15 -15.74 -13.19
CA GLY A 14 8.86 -14.32 -13.45
C GLY A 14 7.80 -13.77 -12.50
N ILE A 15 6.66 -14.45 -12.33
CA ILE A 15 5.60 -14.03 -11.42
C ILE A 15 6.15 -13.86 -10.01
N LEU A 16 6.76 -14.89 -9.42
CA LEU A 16 7.23 -14.86 -8.03
C LEU A 16 8.32 -13.82 -7.79
N LEU A 17 9.28 -13.70 -8.71
CA LEU A 17 10.39 -12.75 -8.59
C LEU A 17 9.90 -11.29 -8.61
N PHE A 18 9.06 -10.94 -9.58
CA PHE A 18 8.56 -9.58 -9.73
C PHE A 18 7.50 -9.24 -8.68
N LEU A 19 6.68 -10.21 -8.24
CA LEU A 19 5.77 -10.04 -7.10
C LEU A 19 6.52 -9.71 -5.82
N PHE A 20 7.52 -10.52 -5.49
CA PHE A 20 8.30 -10.33 -4.27
C PHE A 20 9.01 -8.99 -4.29
N MET A 21 9.74 -8.69 -5.38
CA MET A 21 10.51 -7.45 -5.47
C MET A 21 9.63 -6.20 -5.54
N GLY A 22 8.51 -6.25 -6.29
CA GLY A 22 7.56 -5.14 -6.34
C GLY A 22 6.92 -4.88 -4.98
N SER A 23 6.47 -5.95 -4.28
CA SER A 23 5.94 -5.82 -2.93
C SER A 23 6.98 -5.27 -1.94
N LEU A 24 8.23 -5.67 -2.08
CA LEU A 24 9.33 -5.21 -1.25
C LEU A 24 9.58 -3.71 -1.44
N ALA A 25 9.67 -3.24 -2.68
CA ALA A 25 9.87 -1.83 -3.01
C ALA A 25 8.68 -0.95 -2.55
N TRP A 26 7.43 -1.41 -2.78
CA TRP A 26 6.24 -0.71 -2.28
C TRP A 26 6.15 -0.65 -0.75
N ASN A 27 6.56 -1.72 -0.05
CA ASN A 27 6.61 -1.69 1.42
C ASN A 27 7.65 -0.68 1.93
N VAL A 28 8.79 -0.52 1.27
CA VAL A 28 9.77 0.51 1.65
C VAL A 28 9.20 1.90 1.48
N GLU A 29 8.55 2.20 0.36
CA GLU A 29 7.89 3.48 0.13
C GLU A 29 6.85 3.76 1.23
N ASN A 30 5.93 2.83 1.45
CA ASN A 30 4.82 3.05 2.37
C ASN A 30 5.23 3.11 3.85
N MET A 31 6.35 2.50 4.24
CA MET A 31 6.74 2.35 5.65
C MET A 31 7.96 3.20 6.02
N TYR A 32 8.99 3.19 5.18
CA TYR A 32 10.29 3.75 5.55
C TYR A 32 10.61 5.12 4.97
N PHE A 33 9.91 5.59 3.95
CA PHE A 33 10.06 6.99 3.50
C PHE A 33 9.51 7.96 4.54
N ASN A 34 8.40 7.60 5.18
CA ASN A 34 7.82 8.38 6.27
C ASN A 34 8.78 8.43 7.47
N THR A 35 9.37 7.28 7.80
CA THR A 35 10.38 7.17 8.87
C THR A 35 11.65 7.93 8.52
N PHE A 36 12.10 7.87 7.26
CA PHE A 36 13.24 8.63 6.77
C PHE A 36 13.02 10.16 6.88
N LEU A 37 11.82 10.65 6.56
CA LEU A 37 11.46 12.05 6.80
C LEU A 37 11.61 12.42 8.28
N ASN A 38 11.11 11.57 9.20
CA ASN A 38 11.23 11.80 10.62
C ASN A 38 12.67 11.81 11.08
N ASP A 39 13.45 10.78 10.74
CA ASP A 39 14.76 10.51 11.31
C ASP A 39 15.87 11.36 10.70
N MET A 40 15.75 11.72 9.41
CA MET A 40 16.81 12.40 8.67
C MET A 40 16.51 13.85 8.35
N VAL A 41 15.24 14.21 8.16
CA VAL A 41 14.86 15.59 7.77
C VAL A 41 14.37 16.38 8.98
N PHE A 42 13.44 15.81 9.76
CA PHE A 42 12.83 16.46 10.92
C PHE A 42 13.40 16.01 12.27
N ASN A 43 14.55 15.35 12.29
CA ASN A 43 15.18 14.84 13.50
C ASN A 43 15.49 15.91 14.57
N GLU A 44 15.76 17.15 14.15
CA GLU A 44 16.04 18.30 15.04
C GLU A 44 14.84 19.25 15.18
N GLY A 45 13.64 18.76 14.87
CA GLY A 45 12.41 19.55 14.85
C GLY A 45 12.20 20.30 13.53
N SER A 46 11.08 20.98 13.42
CA SER A 46 10.73 21.76 12.23
C SER A 46 11.12 23.24 12.32
N MET A 47 11.84 23.66 13.34
CA MET A 47 12.36 25.01 13.65
C MET A 47 12.02 26.13 12.65
N GLY A 48 10.75 26.56 12.61
CA GLY A 48 10.28 27.60 11.67
C GLY A 48 10.08 27.13 10.22
N SER A 49 10.25 25.84 9.92
CA SER A 49 9.90 25.26 8.62
C SER A 49 8.44 25.50 8.29
N SER A 50 8.13 25.80 7.03
CA SER A 50 6.75 25.95 6.55
C SER A 50 5.98 24.62 6.50
N LEU A 51 6.68 23.49 6.66
CA LEU A 51 6.11 22.12 6.69
C LEU A 51 6.39 21.47 8.03
N THR A 52 5.35 20.87 8.63
CA THR A 52 5.52 19.93 9.73
C THR A 52 5.78 18.52 9.18
N LEU A 53 6.30 17.60 10.01
CA LEU A 53 6.48 16.20 9.63
C LEU A 53 5.16 15.58 9.11
N THR A 54 4.06 15.80 9.82
CA THR A 54 2.75 15.24 9.45
C THR A 54 2.21 15.85 8.14
N ASP A 55 2.47 17.14 7.88
CA ASP A 55 2.14 17.75 6.59
C ASP A 55 2.97 17.16 5.44
N ALA A 56 4.28 16.98 5.65
CA ALA A 56 5.17 16.40 4.65
C ALA A 56 4.77 14.95 4.31
N VAL A 57 4.47 14.11 5.32
CA VAL A 57 3.96 12.74 5.13
C VAL A 57 2.63 12.75 4.38
N ASN A 58 1.68 13.60 4.79
CA ASN A 58 0.38 13.71 4.12
C ASN A 58 0.51 14.13 2.64
N LEU A 59 1.35 15.12 2.35
CA LEU A 59 1.60 15.58 0.98
C LEU A 59 2.30 14.48 0.15
N MET A 60 3.31 13.82 0.71
CA MET A 60 4.03 12.75 0.03
C MET A 60 3.08 11.61 -0.38
N VAL A 61 2.32 11.05 0.56
CA VAL A 61 1.37 9.97 0.29
C VAL A 61 0.27 10.40 -0.69
N THR A 62 -0.23 11.64 -0.57
CA THR A 62 -1.26 12.18 -1.47
C THR A 62 -0.75 12.32 -2.90
N PHE A 63 0.43 12.92 -3.08
CA PHE A 63 1.01 13.11 -4.41
C PHE A 63 1.41 11.78 -5.05
N SER A 64 1.99 10.86 -4.29
CA SER A 64 2.27 9.51 -4.78
C SER A 64 1.01 8.78 -5.23
N ALA A 65 -0.09 8.87 -4.48
CA ALA A 65 -1.36 8.28 -4.90
C ALA A 65 -1.88 8.85 -6.23
N ILE A 66 -1.81 10.17 -6.42
CA ILE A 66 -2.20 10.82 -7.66
C ILE A 66 -1.31 10.33 -8.81
N VAL A 67 0.00 10.34 -8.61
CA VAL A 67 0.98 9.87 -9.62
C VAL A 67 0.74 8.40 -9.95
N ALA A 68 0.56 7.54 -8.94
CA ALA A 68 0.32 6.11 -9.15
C ALA A 68 -0.89 5.86 -10.05
N VAL A 69 -2.02 6.50 -9.75
CA VAL A 69 -3.26 6.30 -10.52
C VAL A 69 -3.15 6.84 -11.93
N VAL A 70 -2.69 8.07 -12.10
CA VAL A 70 -2.52 8.71 -13.42
C VAL A 70 -1.55 7.88 -14.28
N THR A 71 -0.43 7.47 -13.70
CA THR A 71 0.58 6.65 -14.39
C THR A 71 0.02 5.29 -14.80
N THR A 72 -0.68 4.60 -13.89
CA THR A 72 -1.25 3.28 -14.17
C THR A 72 -2.23 3.34 -15.34
N PHE A 73 -3.07 4.36 -15.42
CA PHE A 73 -3.98 4.58 -16.55
C PHE A 73 -3.23 4.80 -17.86
N ILE A 74 -2.27 5.72 -17.88
CA ILE A 74 -1.53 6.09 -19.09
C ILE A 74 -0.64 4.92 -19.55
N MET A 75 0.17 4.38 -18.67
CA MET A 75 1.18 3.37 -19.02
C MET A 75 0.57 1.99 -19.27
N GLY A 76 -0.58 1.67 -18.65
CA GLY A 76 -1.34 0.46 -18.96
C GLY A 76 -1.76 0.40 -20.42
N THR A 77 -2.34 1.46 -20.92
CA THR A 77 -2.74 1.57 -22.31
C THR A 77 -1.54 1.66 -23.26
N LEU A 78 -0.50 2.41 -22.86
CA LEU A 78 0.68 2.60 -23.69
C LEU A 78 1.42 1.27 -23.91
N SER A 79 1.62 0.49 -22.83
CA SER A 79 2.29 -0.81 -22.91
C SER A 79 1.51 -1.83 -23.75
N GLU A 80 0.17 -1.70 -23.79
CA GLU A 80 -0.69 -2.51 -24.67
C GLU A 80 -0.60 -2.09 -26.14
N LYS A 81 -0.70 -0.79 -26.41
CA LYS A 81 -0.54 -0.25 -27.78
C LYS A 81 0.82 -0.56 -28.39
N MET A 82 1.88 -0.48 -27.59
CA MET A 82 3.24 -0.84 -28.01
C MET A 82 3.45 -2.36 -28.13
N LYS A 83 2.49 -3.18 -27.68
CA LYS A 83 2.56 -4.65 -27.69
C LYS A 83 3.83 -5.19 -27.00
N ASN A 84 4.33 -4.49 -25.97
CA ASN A 84 5.62 -4.79 -25.36
C ASN A 84 5.62 -4.64 -23.83
N ARG A 85 4.84 -5.51 -23.14
CA ARG A 85 4.79 -5.55 -21.67
C ARG A 85 6.18 -5.76 -21.04
N LYS A 86 6.97 -6.66 -21.66
CA LYS A 86 8.31 -7.02 -21.19
C LYS A 86 9.22 -5.81 -21.05
N ALA A 87 9.26 -4.92 -22.04
CA ALA A 87 10.11 -3.72 -21.99
C ALA A 87 9.68 -2.79 -20.86
N PHE A 88 8.37 -2.51 -20.71
CA PHE A 88 7.85 -1.67 -19.64
C PHE A 88 8.16 -2.23 -18.26
N ILE A 89 8.07 -3.55 -18.06
CA ILE A 89 8.42 -4.19 -16.80
C ILE A 89 9.93 -4.08 -16.56
N SER A 90 10.75 -4.60 -17.47
CA SER A 90 12.18 -4.74 -17.25
C SER A 90 12.88 -3.39 -17.11
N PHE A 91 12.70 -2.48 -18.07
CA PHE A 91 13.34 -1.16 -18.02
C PHE A 91 12.71 -0.28 -16.93
N GLY A 92 11.42 -0.44 -16.65
CA GLY A 92 10.77 0.26 -15.54
C GLY A 92 11.34 -0.14 -14.18
N TYR A 93 11.59 -1.45 -13.93
CA TYR A 93 12.24 -1.90 -12.70
C TYR A 93 13.70 -1.42 -12.61
N ILE A 94 14.44 -1.38 -13.72
CA ILE A 94 15.79 -0.80 -13.74
C ILE A 94 15.75 0.67 -13.31
N ALA A 95 14.88 1.47 -13.94
CA ALA A 95 14.73 2.88 -13.61
C ALA A 95 14.23 3.06 -12.17
N TRP A 96 13.24 2.28 -11.72
CA TRP A 96 12.73 2.30 -10.35
C TRP A 96 13.85 2.02 -9.34
N GLY A 97 14.68 1.00 -9.58
CA GLY A 97 15.81 0.68 -8.71
C GLY A 97 16.86 1.78 -8.65
N ILE A 98 17.19 2.41 -9.79
CA ILE A 98 18.12 3.55 -9.82
C ILE A 98 17.57 4.72 -9.01
N ILE A 99 16.28 5.09 -9.20
CA ILE A 99 15.65 6.17 -8.44
C ILE A 99 15.63 5.83 -6.94
N THR A 100 15.30 4.60 -6.57
CA THR A 100 15.35 4.15 -5.17
C THR A 100 16.76 4.27 -4.59
N ALA A 101 17.81 3.91 -5.33
CA ALA A 101 19.19 4.06 -4.88
C ALA A 101 19.57 5.54 -4.67
N LEU A 102 19.03 6.46 -5.46
CA LEU A 102 19.29 7.90 -5.33
C LEU A 102 18.79 8.48 -4.01
N PHE A 103 17.78 7.88 -3.36
CA PHE A 103 17.37 8.28 -2.00
C PHE A 103 18.51 8.14 -0.99
N GLY A 104 19.44 7.21 -1.20
CA GLY A 104 20.61 7.06 -0.35
C GLY A 104 21.57 8.25 -0.33
N PHE A 105 21.43 9.18 -1.26
CA PHE A 105 22.22 10.40 -1.35
C PHE A 105 21.48 11.65 -0.86
N ILE A 106 20.22 11.54 -0.48
CA ILE A 106 19.44 12.67 0.05
C ILE A 106 19.85 12.90 1.51
N THR A 107 20.64 13.95 1.73
CA THR A 107 21.01 14.45 3.05
C THR A 107 20.80 15.96 3.07
N LYS A 108 20.60 16.53 4.27
CA LYS A 108 20.50 17.99 4.44
C LYS A 108 21.73 18.71 3.84
N GLU A 109 22.92 18.15 4.05
CA GLU A 109 24.18 18.69 3.52
C GLU A 109 24.20 18.69 1.98
N ASN A 110 23.87 17.56 1.35
CA ASN A 110 23.85 17.47 -0.11
C ASN A 110 22.83 18.41 -0.74
N VAL A 111 21.65 18.55 -0.10
CA VAL A 111 20.61 19.48 -0.57
C VAL A 111 21.03 20.92 -0.37
N ALA A 112 21.63 21.25 0.78
CA ALA A 112 22.16 22.59 1.03
C ALA A 112 23.23 22.99 -0.01
N ASN A 113 24.17 22.09 -0.30
CA ASN A 113 25.21 22.29 -1.30
C ASN A 113 24.62 22.43 -2.72
N LEU A 114 23.62 21.61 -3.06
CA LEU A 114 23.01 21.62 -4.39
C LEU A 114 22.27 22.93 -4.69
N PHE A 115 21.57 23.49 -3.68
CA PHE A 115 20.76 24.71 -3.83
C PHE A 115 21.44 25.98 -3.29
N GLY A 116 22.64 25.87 -2.72
CA GLY A 116 23.36 27.01 -2.14
C GLY A 116 22.65 27.58 -0.90
N LEU A 117 22.06 26.72 -0.05
CA LEU A 117 21.30 27.14 1.13
C LEU A 117 22.19 27.17 2.37
N GLU A 118 22.07 28.25 3.15
CA GLU A 118 22.79 28.39 4.42
C GLU A 118 21.85 28.37 5.65
N ASN A 119 20.58 28.71 5.45
CA ASN A 119 19.59 28.78 6.51
C ASN A 119 19.04 27.38 6.84
N SER A 120 19.15 26.97 8.10
CA SER A 120 18.70 25.64 8.58
C SER A 120 17.22 25.37 8.25
N THR A 121 16.35 26.35 8.40
CA THR A 121 14.91 26.25 8.08
C THR A 121 14.66 25.98 6.60
N GLU A 122 15.38 26.70 5.73
CA GLU A 122 15.28 26.53 4.28
C GLU A 122 15.82 25.17 3.84
N ILE A 123 16.91 24.70 4.47
CA ILE A 123 17.50 23.38 4.21
C ILE A 123 16.51 22.27 4.57
N ILE A 124 15.87 22.34 5.75
CA ILE A 124 14.86 21.34 6.16
C ILE A 124 13.70 21.32 5.17
N THR A 125 13.16 22.51 4.85
CA THR A 125 12.02 22.62 3.90
C THR A 125 12.40 22.10 2.51
N ALA A 126 13.55 22.48 1.98
CA ALA A 126 14.04 22.05 0.68
C ALA A 126 14.28 20.53 0.66
N THR A 127 14.87 19.97 1.73
CA THR A 127 15.11 18.52 1.83
C THR A 127 13.80 17.75 1.87
N ALA A 128 12.79 18.22 2.61
CA ALA A 128 11.46 17.61 2.63
C ALA A 128 10.82 17.59 1.23
N TRP A 129 10.90 18.70 0.50
CA TRP A 129 10.40 18.77 -0.87
C TRP A 129 11.18 17.87 -1.84
N VAL A 130 12.50 17.76 -1.70
CA VAL A 130 13.31 16.82 -2.49
C VAL A 130 12.85 15.39 -2.26
N VAL A 131 12.59 14.99 -1.00
CA VAL A 131 12.06 13.66 -0.68
C VAL A 131 10.70 13.45 -1.33
N ILE A 132 9.77 14.40 -1.19
CA ILE A 132 8.41 14.30 -1.78
C ILE A 132 8.48 14.16 -3.31
N VAL A 133 9.27 14.99 -3.98
CA VAL A 133 9.41 14.95 -5.44
C VAL A 133 10.06 13.66 -5.90
N MET A 134 11.10 13.21 -5.21
CA MET A 134 11.77 11.94 -5.53
C MET A 134 10.85 10.74 -5.32
N ASP A 135 9.98 10.78 -4.29
CA ASP A 135 8.95 9.77 -4.07
C ASP A 135 7.94 9.74 -5.24
N MET A 136 7.47 10.90 -5.71
CA MET A 136 6.61 10.97 -6.90
C MET A 136 7.29 10.36 -8.14
N VAL A 137 8.58 10.61 -8.36
CA VAL A 137 9.34 10.02 -9.49
C VAL A 137 9.50 8.52 -9.31
N MET A 138 9.77 8.06 -8.11
CA MET A 138 9.84 6.64 -7.77
C MET A 138 8.51 5.94 -8.02
N THR A 139 7.42 6.51 -7.54
CA THR A 139 6.04 6.03 -7.76
C THR A 139 5.68 5.98 -9.24
N PHE A 140 6.08 6.99 -10.03
CA PHE A 140 5.89 6.96 -11.48
C PHE A 140 6.55 5.73 -12.13
N MET A 141 7.79 5.40 -11.75
CA MET A 141 8.50 4.24 -12.28
C MET A 141 7.91 2.92 -11.78
N GLY A 142 7.57 2.83 -10.49
CA GLY A 142 6.93 1.67 -9.87
C GLY A 142 5.57 1.37 -10.48
N SER A 143 4.72 2.39 -10.62
CA SER A 143 3.38 2.23 -11.21
C SER A 143 3.43 1.93 -12.71
N THR A 144 4.42 2.46 -13.45
CA THR A 144 4.65 2.09 -14.85
C THR A 144 4.97 0.61 -14.99
N SER A 145 5.89 0.13 -14.17
CA SER A 145 6.45 -1.22 -14.31
C SER A 145 5.63 -2.29 -13.60
N ASN A 146 5.22 -2.03 -12.36
CA ASN A 146 4.56 -3.01 -11.50
C ASN A 146 3.03 -2.93 -11.58
N ASP A 147 2.43 -1.79 -11.25
CA ASP A 147 0.97 -1.69 -11.15
C ASP A 147 0.29 -1.82 -12.52
N SER A 148 0.90 -1.24 -13.53
CA SER A 148 0.41 -1.24 -14.89
C SER A 148 0.89 -2.45 -15.69
N ALA A 149 2.17 -2.46 -16.09
CA ALA A 149 2.68 -3.42 -17.06
C ALA A 149 2.77 -4.86 -16.51
N PHE A 150 3.25 -5.03 -15.26
CA PHE A 150 3.40 -6.36 -14.67
C PHE A 150 2.04 -6.99 -14.32
N ASN A 151 1.13 -6.24 -13.67
CA ASN A 151 -0.20 -6.75 -13.36
C ASN A 151 -0.99 -7.11 -14.63
N ALA A 152 -0.84 -6.31 -15.70
CA ALA A 152 -1.43 -6.64 -16.99
C ALA A 152 -0.78 -7.88 -17.62
N TRP A 153 0.55 -8.02 -17.54
CA TRP A 153 1.26 -9.20 -18.03
C TRP A 153 0.83 -10.47 -17.28
N VAL A 154 0.69 -10.41 -15.95
CA VAL A 154 0.17 -11.52 -15.15
C VAL A 154 -1.22 -11.93 -15.62
N THR A 155 -2.12 -10.96 -15.85
CA THR A 155 -3.47 -11.23 -16.38
C THR A 155 -3.42 -11.88 -17.76
N ASP A 156 -2.50 -11.43 -18.63
CA ASP A 156 -2.35 -11.92 -19.98
C ASP A 156 -1.79 -13.37 -20.07
N VAL A 157 -1.01 -13.80 -19.09
CA VAL A 157 -0.39 -15.14 -19.06
C VAL A 157 -1.14 -16.16 -18.22
N THR A 158 -2.09 -15.73 -17.37
CA THR A 158 -2.91 -16.60 -16.52
C THR A 158 -4.19 -17.06 -17.22
N THR A 159 -4.71 -18.18 -16.77
CA THR A 159 -6.03 -18.73 -17.17
C THR A 159 -6.93 -18.83 -15.94
N PRO A 160 -8.25 -18.96 -16.08
CA PRO A 160 -9.16 -19.10 -14.93
C PRO A 160 -8.74 -20.19 -13.95
N GLU A 161 -8.14 -21.30 -14.43
CA GLU A 161 -7.67 -22.39 -13.58
C GLU A 161 -6.38 -22.05 -12.80
N THR A 162 -5.55 -21.14 -13.32
CA THR A 162 -4.26 -20.75 -12.71
C THR A 162 -4.36 -19.50 -11.87
N THR A 163 -5.31 -18.61 -12.15
CA THR A 163 -5.52 -17.35 -11.44
C THR A 163 -5.61 -17.50 -9.92
N PRO A 164 -6.37 -18.47 -9.33
CA PRO A 164 -6.42 -18.59 -7.88
C PRO A 164 -5.07 -18.88 -7.22
N LYS A 165 -4.21 -19.66 -7.91
CA LYS A 165 -2.85 -19.98 -7.42
C LYS A 165 -1.93 -18.77 -7.48
N VAL A 166 -2.06 -17.98 -8.54
CA VAL A 166 -1.29 -16.75 -8.70
C VAL A 166 -1.71 -15.70 -7.68
N GLU A 167 -3.01 -15.54 -7.43
CA GLU A 167 -3.53 -14.64 -6.39
C GLU A 167 -3.08 -15.05 -4.97
N THR A 168 -3.01 -16.36 -4.72
CA THR A 168 -2.42 -16.87 -3.48
C THR A 168 -0.94 -16.47 -3.37
N ALA A 169 -0.19 -16.58 -4.47
CA ALA A 169 1.20 -16.14 -4.50
C ALA A 169 1.35 -14.63 -4.28
N PHE A 170 0.44 -13.79 -4.83
CA PHE A 170 0.39 -12.34 -4.55
C PHE A 170 0.30 -12.08 -3.05
N THR A 171 -0.63 -12.75 -2.37
CA THR A 171 -0.84 -12.57 -0.94
C THR A 171 0.40 -13.00 -0.14
N PHE A 172 0.93 -14.20 -0.37
CA PHE A 172 2.07 -14.71 0.38
C PHE A 172 3.36 -13.93 0.12
N MET A 173 3.66 -13.56 -1.13
CA MET A 173 4.86 -12.78 -1.46
C MET A 173 4.79 -11.38 -0.85
N GLY A 174 3.59 -10.77 -0.82
CA GLY A 174 3.37 -9.49 -0.12
C GLY A 174 3.72 -9.56 1.37
N PHE A 175 3.26 -10.60 2.07
CA PHE A 175 3.58 -10.79 3.50
C PHE A 175 5.06 -11.09 3.75
N ILE A 176 5.67 -11.95 2.93
CA ILE A 176 7.10 -12.26 3.04
C ILE A 176 7.91 -10.99 2.81
N ALA A 177 7.60 -10.21 1.78
CA ALA A 177 8.26 -8.95 1.49
C ALA A 177 8.11 -7.94 2.63
N MET A 178 6.90 -7.82 3.20
CA MET A 178 6.65 -6.96 4.36
C MET A 178 7.51 -7.39 5.56
N GLY A 179 7.56 -8.69 5.87
CA GLY A 179 8.39 -9.22 6.96
C GLY A 179 9.88 -8.94 6.75
N VAL A 180 10.39 -9.12 5.53
CA VAL A 180 11.78 -8.81 5.20
C VAL A 180 12.08 -7.33 5.40
N ILE A 181 11.21 -6.45 4.91
CA ILE A 181 11.41 -5.00 5.04
C ILE A 181 11.28 -4.53 6.48
N MET A 182 10.39 -5.11 7.28
CA MET A 182 10.33 -4.80 8.71
C MET A 182 11.65 -5.09 9.42
N VAL A 183 12.28 -6.23 9.11
CA VAL A 183 13.59 -6.59 9.71
C VAL A 183 14.72 -5.70 9.20
N VAL A 184 14.86 -5.55 7.87
CA VAL A 184 15.98 -4.78 7.28
C VAL A 184 15.82 -3.29 7.58
N GLY A 185 14.61 -2.77 7.51
CA GLY A 185 14.33 -1.36 7.78
C GLY A 185 14.48 -1.00 9.26
N SER A 186 14.16 -1.92 10.19
CA SER A 186 14.44 -1.70 11.61
C SER A 186 15.94 -1.61 11.92
N LEU A 187 16.80 -2.26 11.13
CA LEU A 187 18.25 -2.08 11.24
C LEU A 187 18.69 -0.68 10.80
N ALA A 188 18.03 -0.10 9.80
CA ALA A 188 18.30 1.26 9.36
C ALA A 188 17.80 2.27 10.41
N GLN A 189 16.58 2.11 10.90
CA GLN A 189 16.00 2.96 11.94
C GLN A 189 16.79 2.88 13.25
N GLY A 190 17.27 1.70 13.60
CA GLY A 190 18.12 1.49 14.79
C GLY A 190 19.58 1.93 14.63
N GLY A 191 19.96 2.50 13.48
CA GLY A 191 21.32 2.97 13.21
C GLY A 191 22.39 1.87 13.01
N VAL A 192 21.97 0.61 12.89
CA VAL A 192 22.89 -0.52 12.61
C VAL A 192 23.44 -0.43 11.19
N ILE A 193 22.60 -0.02 10.25
CA ILE A 193 23.00 0.36 8.89
C ILE A 193 22.53 1.79 8.62
N SER A 194 23.24 2.53 7.75
CA SER A 194 22.77 3.87 7.37
C SER A 194 21.58 3.78 6.40
N TYR A 195 20.72 4.80 6.37
CA TYR A 195 19.68 4.92 5.36
C TYR A 195 20.23 4.93 3.93
N SER A 196 21.44 5.48 3.72
CA SER A 196 22.14 5.42 2.44
C SER A 196 22.40 3.99 2.00
N VAL A 197 22.95 3.14 2.88
CA VAL A 197 23.19 1.72 2.58
C VAL A 197 21.89 0.99 2.34
N PHE A 198 20.85 1.28 3.12
CA PHE A 198 19.52 0.69 2.96
C PHE A 198 18.91 0.96 1.58
N PHE A 199 18.85 2.24 1.16
CA PHE A 199 18.25 2.62 -0.12
C PHE A 199 19.11 2.20 -1.33
N ILE A 200 20.43 2.33 -1.24
CA ILE A 200 21.34 1.88 -2.33
C ILE A 200 21.25 0.36 -2.49
N GLY A 201 21.26 -0.38 -1.39
CA GLY A 201 21.12 -1.84 -1.42
C GLY A 201 19.80 -2.29 -2.04
N LEU A 202 18.68 -1.71 -1.59
CA LEU A 202 17.37 -2.00 -2.16
C LEU A 202 17.31 -1.64 -3.64
N GLY A 203 17.74 -0.44 -4.01
CA GLY A 203 17.75 0.02 -5.41
C GLY A 203 18.59 -0.88 -6.32
N ALA A 204 19.74 -1.37 -5.82
CA ALA A 204 20.56 -2.33 -6.54
C ALA A 204 19.82 -3.66 -6.78
N PHE A 205 19.09 -4.19 -5.78
CA PHE A 205 18.28 -5.40 -5.93
C PHE A 205 17.14 -5.21 -6.92
N VAL A 206 16.40 -4.10 -6.84
CA VAL A 206 15.31 -3.78 -7.79
C VAL A 206 15.85 -3.68 -9.21
N THR A 207 16.99 -2.99 -9.40
CA THR A 207 17.69 -2.87 -10.70
C THR A 207 18.10 -4.24 -11.24
N LEU A 208 18.70 -5.09 -10.40
CA LEU A 208 19.12 -6.44 -10.77
C LEU A 208 17.93 -7.29 -11.25
N VAL A 209 16.79 -7.23 -10.56
CA VAL A 209 15.55 -7.91 -10.98
C VAL A 209 15.06 -7.39 -12.32
N GLY A 210 15.12 -6.08 -12.56
CA GLY A 210 14.82 -5.50 -13.88
C GLY A 210 15.71 -6.06 -14.99
N ILE A 211 17.02 -6.18 -14.74
CA ILE A 211 17.98 -6.78 -15.68
C ILE A 211 17.64 -8.25 -15.93
N ILE A 212 17.38 -9.03 -14.88
CA ILE A 212 16.96 -10.43 -14.99
C ILE A 212 15.67 -10.53 -15.85
N GLY A 213 14.75 -9.57 -15.69
CA GLY A 213 13.51 -9.49 -16.46
C GLY A 213 13.72 -9.46 -17.98
N ILE A 214 14.80 -8.82 -18.44
CA ILE A 214 15.15 -8.77 -19.88
C ILE A 214 15.32 -10.18 -20.45
N PHE A 215 15.83 -11.11 -19.67
CA PHE A 215 16.08 -12.50 -20.10
C PHE A 215 14.95 -13.46 -19.71
N LEU A 216 14.29 -13.19 -18.58
CA LEU A 216 13.30 -14.09 -18.00
C LEU A 216 11.91 -13.91 -18.60
N LEU A 217 11.45 -12.64 -18.82
CA LEU A 217 10.11 -12.35 -19.28
C LEU A 217 9.96 -12.52 -20.79
N GLU A 218 8.75 -12.85 -21.21
CA GLU A 218 8.32 -12.91 -22.62
C GLU A 218 7.05 -12.10 -22.80
N ASN A 219 6.86 -11.50 -23.97
CA ASN A 219 5.63 -10.80 -24.28
C ASN A 219 4.46 -11.80 -24.42
N PRO A 220 3.23 -11.42 -24.03
CA PRO A 220 2.06 -12.27 -24.16
C PRO A 220 1.78 -12.66 -25.62
N GLN A 221 1.40 -13.92 -25.87
CA GLN A 221 1.07 -14.44 -27.21
C GLN A 221 -0.10 -13.71 -27.89
N LYS A 222 -0.96 -13.05 -27.12
CA LYS A 222 -2.06 -12.24 -27.71
C LYS A 222 -1.55 -11.12 -28.62
N PHE A 223 -0.30 -10.67 -28.45
CA PHE A 223 0.30 -9.64 -29.30
C PHE A 223 0.78 -10.16 -30.65
N ASP A 224 0.88 -11.49 -30.82
CA ASP A 224 1.24 -12.12 -32.07
C ASP A 224 0.05 -12.18 -33.06
N LYS A 225 -1.19 -12.06 -32.53
CA LYS A 225 -2.40 -12.03 -33.35
C LYS A 225 -2.69 -10.60 -33.83
N LYS A 226 -2.70 -10.39 -35.15
CA LYS A 226 -3.22 -9.18 -35.76
C LYS A 226 -4.76 -9.22 -35.67
N ASP A 227 -5.33 -8.44 -34.79
CA ASP A 227 -6.79 -8.20 -34.77
C ASP A 227 -7.04 -6.85 -35.43
N ASP A 228 -7.18 -6.85 -36.75
CA ASP A 228 -7.38 -5.65 -37.58
C ASP A 228 -8.83 -5.07 -37.42
N ASN A 229 -9.71 -5.77 -36.65
CA ASN A 229 -11.13 -5.42 -36.49
C ASN A 229 -11.51 -4.90 -35.12
N ALA A 230 -10.55 -4.67 -34.20
CA ALA A 230 -10.87 -4.10 -32.91
C ALA A 230 -11.44 -2.67 -33.07
N PRO A 231 -12.61 -2.36 -32.50
CA PRO A 231 -13.18 -1.02 -32.60
C PRO A 231 -12.21 0.00 -32.01
N LYS A 232 -11.87 1.02 -32.78
CA LYS A 232 -11.03 2.14 -32.36
C LYS A 232 -11.85 3.04 -31.42
N THR A 233 -12.06 2.58 -30.18
CA THR A 233 -12.66 3.43 -29.15
C THR A 233 -11.63 4.44 -28.66
N SER A 234 -12.09 5.66 -28.37
CA SER A 234 -11.24 6.69 -27.80
C SER A 234 -10.91 6.27 -26.36
N TYR A 235 -9.63 6.13 -26.05
CA TYR A 235 -9.14 5.78 -24.71
C TYR A 235 -9.76 6.63 -23.59
N TRP A 236 -9.89 7.94 -23.83
CA TRP A 236 -10.49 8.87 -22.87
C TRP A 236 -12.01 8.64 -22.68
N ALA A 237 -12.71 8.25 -23.74
CA ALA A 237 -14.14 7.92 -23.67
C ALA A 237 -14.38 6.63 -22.86
N ASP A 238 -13.48 5.66 -22.99
CA ASP A 238 -13.53 4.41 -22.21
C ASP A 238 -13.19 4.66 -20.74
N LEU A 239 -12.22 5.52 -20.44
CA LEU A 239 -11.83 5.87 -19.08
C LEU A 239 -13.00 6.46 -18.27
N PHE A 240 -13.79 7.35 -18.89
CA PHE A 240 -14.93 7.99 -18.23
C PHE A 240 -16.22 7.18 -18.33
N TYR A 241 -16.25 6.10 -19.13
CA TYR A 241 -17.45 5.26 -19.31
C TYR A 241 -18.01 4.75 -17.99
N GLY A 242 -17.15 4.24 -17.10
CA GLY A 242 -17.56 3.68 -15.83
C GLY A 242 -18.16 4.70 -14.85
N PHE A 243 -17.92 5.99 -15.02
CA PHE A 243 -18.52 7.04 -14.18
C PHE A 243 -19.87 7.55 -14.68
N ARG A 244 -20.35 7.04 -15.80
CA ARG A 244 -21.69 7.42 -16.32
C ARG A 244 -22.77 6.93 -15.36
N PRO A 245 -23.75 7.77 -14.98
CA PRO A 245 -24.80 7.40 -14.04
C PRO A 245 -25.58 6.14 -14.44
N SER A 246 -25.78 5.91 -15.75
CA SER A 246 -26.42 4.69 -16.27
C SER A 246 -25.61 3.44 -15.94
N VAL A 247 -24.29 3.48 -16.14
CA VAL A 247 -23.37 2.36 -15.88
C VAL A 247 -23.27 2.09 -14.38
N VAL A 248 -23.20 3.14 -13.55
CA VAL A 248 -23.22 3.03 -12.08
C VAL A 248 -24.51 2.36 -11.60
N LYS A 249 -25.67 2.75 -12.16
CA LYS A 249 -26.96 2.17 -11.81
C LYS A 249 -27.05 0.69 -12.22
N GLU A 250 -26.59 0.36 -13.40
CA GLU A 250 -26.55 -1.01 -13.94
C GLU A 250 -25.65 -1.92 -13.11
N ASN A 251 -24.44 -1.43 -12.73
CA ASN A 251 -23.44 -2.15 -11.97
C ASN A 251 -23.44 -1.78 -10.47
N SER A 252 -24.60 -1.44 -9.92
CA SER A 252 -24.73 -0.88 -8.58
C SER A 252 -24.16 -1.79 -7.46
N LYS A 253 -24.17 -3.12 -7.61
CA LYS A 253 -23.51 -4.04 -6.66
C LYS A 253 -22.00 -3.80 -6.63
N LEU A 254 -21.36 -3.66 -7.81
CA LEU A 254 -19.94 -3.38 -7.91
C LEU A 254 -19.57 -2.05 -7.24
N TYR A 255 -20.33 -0.97 -7.48
CA TYR A 255 -20.04 0.32 -6.89
C TYR A 255 -20.27 0.36 -5.37
N LEU A 256 -21.27 -0.37 -4.86
CA LEU A 256 -21.48 -0.49 -3.41
C LEU A 256 -20.33 -1.22 -2.71
N ILE A 257 -19.84 -2.31 -3.32
CA ILE A 257 -18.71 -3.03 -2.74
C ILE A 257 -17.39 -2.26 -2.90
N LEU A 258 -17.21 -1.53 -4.01
CA LEU A 258 -16.07 -0.61 -4.18
C LEU A 258 -16.10 0.52 -3.17
N ALA A 259 -17.26 1.11 -2.88
CA ALA A 259 -17.41 2.13 -1.85
C ALA A 259 -17.07 1.58 -0.45
N SER A 260 -17.53 0.35 -0.12
CA SER A 260 -17.18 -0.32 1.13
C SER A 260 -15.67 -0.56 1.24
N PHE A 261 -15.05 -1.01 0.16
CA PHE A 261 -13.62 -1.25 0.08
C PHE A 261 -12.80 0.05 0.16
N CYS A 262 -13.32 1.13 -0.45
CA CYS A 262 -12.74 2.47 -0.34
C CYS A 262 -12.68 2.93 1.13
N ILE A 263 -13.81 2.87 1.85
CA ILE A 263 -13.89 3.28 3.26
C ILE A 263 -12.98 2.42 4.13
N PHE A 264 -12.92 1.10 3.87
CA PHE A 264 -12.00 0.18 4.55
C PHE A 264 -10.53 0.61 4.36
N ASN A 265 -10.12 0.89 3.12
CA ASN A 265 -8.75 1.34 2.85
C ASN A 265 -8.51 2.77 3.43
N CYS A 266 -9.51 3.64 3.44
CA CYS A 266 -9.40 4.93 4.14
C CYS A 266 -9.10 4.72 5.63
N ALA A 267 -9.83 3.83 6.31
CA ALA A 267 -9.58 3.52 7.72
C ALA A 267 -8.15 3.01 7.97
N PHE A 268 -7.64 2.17 7.08
CA PHE A 268 -6.27 1.68 7.16
C PHE A 268 -5.24 2.80 6.93
N GLN A 269 -5.45 3.65 5.93
CA GLN A 269 -4.54 4.74 5.59
C GLN A 269 -4.55 5.90 6.60
N VAL A 270 -5.49 5.96 7.55
CA VAL A 270 -5.46 6.94 8.66
C VAL A 270 -4.20 6.77 9.51
N PHE A 271 -3.80 5.55 9.80
CA PHE A 271 -2.69 5.26 10.72
C PHE A 271 -1.47 4.65 10.04
N PHE A 272 -1.64 3.93 8.94
CA PHE A 272 -0.56 3.15 8.34
C PHE A 272 0.67 3.98 7.93
N PRO A 273 0.54 5.16 7.30
CA PRO A 273 1.69 6.00 6.97
C PRO A 273 2.47 6.51 8.19
N TYR A 274 1.81 6.60 9.33
CA TYR A 274 2.38 7.12 10.57
C TYR A 274 2.79 6.03 11.56
N LEU A 275 2.47 4.75 11.24
CA LEU A 275 2.58 3.63 12.20
C LEU A 275 4.00 3.46 12.74
N PHE A 276 5.01 3.48 11.87
CA PHE A 276 6.40 3.26 12.29
C PHE A 276 6.97 4.45 13.06
N ILE A 277 6.58 5.66 12.69
CA ILE A 277 6.92 6.88 13.44
C ILE A 277 6.33 6.77 14.86
N TYR A 278 5.05 6.41 14.96
CA TYR A 278 4.37 6.22 16.24
C TYR A 278 5.04 5.13 17.09
N LEU A 279 5.36 3.98 16.49
CA LEU A 279 6.05 2.90 17.21
C LEU A 279 7.41 3.34 17.71
N GLY A 280 8.23 3.99 16.88
CA GLY A 280 9.59 4.44 17.24
C GLY A 280 9.59 5.57 18.23
N SER A 281 8.75 6.59 18.05
CA SER A 281 8.81 7.84 18.83
C SER A 281 7.87 7.87 20.03
N VAL A 282 6.86 6.99 20.11
CA VAL A 282 5.87 6.99 21.20
C VAL A 282 5.84 5.68 21.95
N VAL A 283 5.71 4.54 21.24
CA VAL A 283 5.54 3.23 21.90
C VAL A 283 6.83 2.75 22.55
N ILE A 284 7.95 2.79 21.80
CA ILE A 284 9.24 2.31 22.35
C ILE A 284 9.64 3.12 23.58
N PRO A 285 9.65 4.48 23.56
CA PRO A 285 9.96 5.26 24.77
C PRO A 285 8.98 5.02 25.92
N ALA A 286 7.68 4.85 25.65
CA ALA A 286 6.69 4.56 26.70
C ALA A 286 6.89 3.19 27.38
N ASN A 287 7.67 2.31 26.77
CA ASN A 287 8.00 0.98 27.28
C ASN A 287 9.49 0.82 27.61
N GLU A 288 10.23 1.93 27.81
CA GLU A 288 11.62 1.91 28.28
C GLU A 288 11.71 1.14 29.59
N GLY A 289 12.70 0.23 29.66
CA GLY A 289 12.85 -0.70 30.80
C GLY A 289 12.04 -2.00 30.66
N THR A 290 11.13 -2.13 29.69
CA THR A 290 10.47 -3.39 29.40
C THR A 290 11.40 -4.29 28.56
N ASN A 291 11.81 -5.42 29.13
CA ASN A 291 12.58 -6.39 28.36
C ASN A 291 11.67 -7.09 27.34
N LEU A 292 11.74 -6.68 26.07
CA LEU A 292 10.95 -7.24 24.98
C LEU A 292 11.21 -8.73 24.72
N LEU A 293 12.38 -9.24 25.15
CA LEU A 293 12.74 -10.66 25.08
C LEU A 293 12.32 -11.43 26.35
N SER A 294 11.65 -10.79 27.30
CA SER A 294 11.11 -11.47 28.47
C SER A 294 9.96 -12.38 28.12
N LEU A 295 9.78 -13.47 28.84
CA LEU A 295 8.62 -14.35 28.72
C LEU A 295 7.29 -13.59 28.92
N GLY A 296 7.29 -12.51 29.72
CA GLY A 296 6.14 -11.64 29.93
C GLY A 296 5.66 -10.90 28.69
N VAL A 297 6.51 -10.73 27.68
CA VAL A 297 6.16 -10.13 26.37
C VAL A 297 6.03 -11.19 25.28
N ILE A 298 6.96 -12.16 25.25
CA ILE A 298 6.97 -13.20 24.20
C ILE A 298 5.71 -14.06 24.26
N ILE A 299 5.30 -14.49 25.46
CA ILE A 299 4.10 -15.34 25.58
C ILE A 299 2.83 -14.63 25.07
N PRO A 300 2.50 -13.39 25.53
CA PRO A 300 1.37 -12.65 24.94
C PRO A 300 1.50 -12.43 23.43
N ALA A 301 2.70 -12.18 22.90
CA ALA A 301 2.91 -12.01 21.46
C ALA A 301 2.59 -13.30 20.69
N VAL A 302 3.06 -14.45 21.16
CA VAL A 302 2.76 -15.76 20.56
C VAL A 302 1.26 -16.05 20.64
N ILE A 303 0.61 -15.75 21.76
CA ILE A 303 -0.85 -15.89 21.92
C ILE A 303 -1.59 -14.98 20.95
N ALA A 304 -1.20 -13.72 20.82
CA ALA A 304 -1.83 -12.78 19.89
C ALA A 304 -1.75 -13.26 18.43
N VAL A 305 -0.59 -13.76 18.01
CA VAL A 305 -0.41 -14.36 16.68
C VAL A 305 -1.28 -15.61 16.51
N ALA A 306 -1.30 -16.50 17.49
CA ALA A 306 -2.12 -17.72 17.45
C ALA A 306 -3.62 -17.40 17.36
N VAL A 307 -4.10 -16.41 18.13
CA VAL A 307 -5.48 -15.91 18.09
C VAL A 307 -5.79 -15.32 16.72
N ALA A 308 -4.88 -14.49 16.18
CA ALA A 308 -5.09 -13.88 14.86
C ALA A 308 -5.19 -14.94 13.76
N VAL A 309 -4.25 -15.88 13.69
CA VAL A 309 -4.25 -16.95 12.69
C VAL A 309 -5.51 -17.82 12.81
N THR A 310 -5.85 -18.23 14.03
CA THR A 310 -7.06 -19.05 14.28
C THR A 310 -8.33 -18.30 13.89
N GLY A 311 -8.44 -17.02 14.28
CA GLY A 311 -9.58 -16.17 13.95
C GLY A 311 -9.76 -15.98 12.44
N ILE A 312 -8.67 -15.75 11.71
CA ILE A 312 -8.69 -15.66 10.25
C ILE A 312 -9.21 -16.97 9.62
N ILE A 313 -8.66 -18.12 10.03
CA ILE A 313 -9.08 -19.42 9.51
C ILE A 313 -10.57 -19.67 9.78
N LEU A 314 -11.04 -19.37 10.99
CA LEU A 314 -12.45 -19.56 11.36
C LEU A 314 -13.37 -18.64 10.56
N LEU A 315 -13.04 -17.35 10.45
CA LEU A 315 -13.85 -16.40 9.69
C LEU A 315 -13.84 -16.70 8.18
N MET A 316 -12.74 -17.18 7.62
CA MET A 316 -12.70 -17.62 6.24
C MET A 316 -13.60 -18.86 6.01
N LYS A 317 -13.67 -19.80 6.94
CA LYS A 317 -14.63 -20.91 6.88
C LYS A 317 -16.08 -20.41 6.97
N VAL A 318 -16.34 -19.40 7.80
CA VAL A 318 -17.68 -18.77 7.88
C VAL A 318 -17.99 -18.03 6.58
N ALA A 319 -17.02 -17.36 5.95
CA ALA A 319 -17.21 -16.64 4.68
C ALA A 319 -17.68 -17.55 3.54
N VAL A 320 -17.20 -18.78 3.50
CA VAL A 320 -17.64 -19.79 2.52
C VAL A 320 -19.12 -20.17 2.74
N LYS A 321 -19.58 -20.23 3.99
CA LYS A 321 -20.96 -20.62 4.33
C LYS A 321 -21.93 -19.43 4.34
N ASN A 322 -21.48 -18.31 4.87
CA ASN A 322 -22.31 -17.10 5.02
C ASN A 322 -21.43 -15.84 4.90
N LYS A 323 -21.34 -15.30 3.70
CA LYS A 323 -20.56 -14.12 3.35
C LYS A 323 -20.94 -12.89 4.19
N ALA A 324 -22.24 -12.71 4.46
CA ALA A 324 -22.74 -11.55 5.21
C ALA A 324 -22.27 -11.59 6.67
N ILE A 325 -22.34 -12.72 7.34
CA ILE A 325 -21.87 -12.87 8.73
C ILE A 325 -20.37 -12.61 8.78
N ALA A 326 -19.60 -13.18 7.87
CA ALA A 326 -18.16 -12.97 7.84
C ALA A 326 -17.77 -11.51 7.62
N PHE A 327 -18.44 -10.78 6.70
CA PHE A 327 -18.22 -9.34 6.53
C PHE A 327 -18.50 -8.55 7.81
N ILE A 328 -19.69 -8.73 8.40
CA ILE A 328 -20.10 -8.02 9.61
C ILE A 328 -19.12 -8.27 10.75
N THR A 329 -18.80 -9.55 11.02
CA THR A 329 -17.88 -9.91 12.10
C THR A 329 -16.48 -9.35 11.87
N SER A 330 -15.99 -9.35 10.63
CA SER A 330 -14.66 -8.79 10.32
C SER A 330 -14.59 -7.29 10.52
N VAL A 331 -15.65 -6.53 10.18
CA VAL A 331 -15.72 -5.08 10.46
C VAL A 331 -15.75 -4.82 11.97
N ILE A 332 -16.51 -5.62 12.72
CA ILE A 332 -16.56 -5.52 14.18
C ILE A 332 -15.18 -5.82 14.80
N CYS A 333 -14.50 -6.89 14.36
CA CYS A 333 -13.15 -7.20 14.82
C CYS A 333 -12.18 -6.06 14.54
N LEU A 334 -12.19 -5.50 13.33
CA LEU A 334 -11.36 -4.36 12.95
C LEU A 334 -11.63 -3.15 13.86
N ALA A 335 -12.90 -2.77 14.04
CA ALA A 335 -13.27 -1.62 14.86
C ALA A 335 -12.89 -1.80 16.33
N ILE A 336 -13.14 -2.97 16.92
CA ILE A 336 -12.76 -3.28 18.31
C ILE A 336 -11.24 -3.23 18.47
N GLY A 337 -10.48 -3.85 17.56
CA GLY A 337 -9.03 -3.83 17.62
C GLY A 337 -8.46 -2.41 17.58
N LEU A 338 -8.95 -1.58 16.65
CA LEU A 338 -8.54 -0.18 16.53
C LEU A 338 -8.94 0.64 17.78
N LEU A 339 -10.10 0.40 18.36
CA LEU A 339 -10.52 1.03 19.62
C LEU A 339 -9.58 0.66 20.79
N VAL A 340 -9.19 -0.60 20.90
CA VAL A 340 -8.21 -1.03 21.92
C VAL A 340 -6.87 -0.32 21.68
N LEU A 341 -6.38 -0.27 20.43
CA LEU A 341 -5.13 0.43 20.10
C LEU A 341 -5.18 1.92 20.41
N SER A 342 -6.35 2.55 20.33
CA SER A 342 -6.50 3.98 20.64
C SER A 342 -6.46 4.31 22.14
N THR A 343 -6.46 3.30 23.02
CA THR A 343 -6.52 3.51 24.47
C THR A 343 -5.23 3.12 25.19
N THR A 344 -4.21 2.63 24.49
CA THR A 344 -3.01 2.09 25.13
C THR A 344 -1.73 2.39 24.37
N LYS A 345 -0.66 2.65 25.14
CA LYS A 345 0.74 2.70 24.65
C LYS A 345 1.56 1.53 25.19
N ASN A 346 0.98 0.75 26.11
CA ASN A 346 1.63 -0.42 26.69
C ASN A 346 1.69 -1.57 25.69
N ILE A 347 2.85 -2.25 25.61
CA ILE A 347 3.09 -3.33 24.65
C ILE A 347 2.07 -4.47 24.75
N ILE A 348 1.62 -4.83 25.95
CA ILE A 348 0.63 -5.88 26.14
C ILE A 348 -0.74 -5.45 25.60
N GLY A 349 -1.16 -4.21 25.88
CA GLY A 349 -2.39 -3.64 25.32
C GLY A 349 -2.36 -3.57 23.80
N ILE A 350 -1.21 -3.21 23.23
CA ILE A 350 -0.99 -3.21 21.77
C ILE A 350 -1.14 -4.64 21.20
N LEU A 351 -0.56 -5.65 21.83
CA LEU A 351 -0.70 -7.04 21.40
C LEU A 351 -2.16 -7.52 21.45
N ILE A 352 -2.93 -7.09 22.46
CA ILE A 352 -4.37 -7.39 22.57
C ILE A 352 -5.16 -6.72 21.45
N GLY A 353 -4.85 -5.47 21.09
CA GLY A 353 -5.56 -4.72 20.05
C GLY A 353 -5.17 -5.16 18.64
N ILE A 354 -3.91 -5.54 18.43
CA ILE A 354 -3.41 -5.90 17.10
C ILE A 354 -4.04 -7.20 16.56
N ALA A 355 -4.32 -8.19 17.41
CA ALA A 355 -4.89 -9.46 17.00
C ALA A 355 -6.26 -9.32 16.32
N PRO A 356 -7.29 -8.69 16.92
CA PRO A 356 -8.56 -8.47 16.25
C PRO A 356 -8.45 -7.51 15.05
N THR A 357 -7.54 -6.53 15.09
CA THR A 357 -7.26 -5.64 13.96
C THR A 357 -6.78 -6.44 12.75
N LEU A 358 -5.82 -7.34 12.93
CA LEU A 358 -5.29 -8.20 11.86
C LEU A 358 -6.36 -9.18 11.35
N ILE A 359 -7.18 -9.78 12.22
CA ILE A 359 -8.29 -10.64 11.81
C ILE A 359 -9.22 -9.87 10.88
N GLY A 360 -9.70 -8.71 11.33
CA GLY A 360 -10.60 -7.87 10.55
C GLY A 360 -9.99 -7.42 9.24
N TYR A 361 -8.76 -6.90 9.28
CA TYR A 361 -8.06 -6.40 8.11
C TYR A 361 -7.85 -7.46 7.02
N LEU A 362 -7.28 -8.61 7.38
CA LEU A 362 -6.95 -9.65 6.42
C LEU A 362 -8.18 -10.31 5.81
N VAL A 363 -9.17 -10.61 6.64
CA VAL A 363 -10.41 -11.23 6.14
C VAL A 363 -11.20 -10.26 5.26
N LEU A 364 -11.28 -8.96 5.62
CA LEU A 364 -11.92 -7.95 4.78
C LEU A 364 -11.18 -7.73 3.46
N THR A 365 -9.85 -7.67 3.47
CA THR A 365 -9.05 -7.54 2.25
C THR A 365 -9.36 -8.65 1.26
N ILE A 366 -9.35 -9.91 1.73
CA ILE A 366 -9.65 -11.08 0.89
C ILE A 366 -11.11 -11.02 0.39
N GLN A 367 -12.07 -10.75 1.27
CA GLN A 367 -13.49 -10.73 0.90
C GLN A 367 -13.83 -9.60 -0.06
N PHE A 368 -13.32 -8.38 0.16
CA PHE A 368 -13.52 -7.26 -0.75
C PHE A 368 -12.89 -7.53 -2.11
N GLY A 369 -11.64 -8.00 -2.14
CA GLY A 369 -10.95 -8.35 -3.37
C GLY A 369 -11.69 -9.39 -4.20
N ALA A 370 -12.11 -10.49 -3.58
CA ALA A 370 -12.89 -11.54 -4.24
C ALA A 370 -14.25 -11.02 -4.72
N THR A 371 -14.97 -10.27 -3.86
CA THR A 371 -16.29 -9.76 -4.19
C THR A 371 -16.26 -8.73 -5.33
N VAL A 372 -15.26 -7.87 -5.36
CA VAL A 372 -15.07 -6.93 -6.49
C VAL A 372 -14.86 -7.71 -7.78
N ARG A 373 -13.99 -8.72 -7.78
CA ARG A 373 -13.71 -9.55 -8.95
C ARG A 373 -14.97 -10.27 -9.47
N ASP A 374 -15.78 -10.83 -8.57
CA ASP A 374 -17.02 -11.54 -8.91
C ASP A 374 -18.07 -10.63 -9.55
N ASN A 375 -18.01 -9.32 -9.30
CA ASN A 375 -18.98 -8.34 -9.80
C ASN A 375 -18.46 -7.49 -10.99
N ILE A 376 -17.21 -7.65 -11.42
CA ILE A 376 -16.66 -6.95 -12.60
C ILE A 376 -17.25 -7.56 -13.88
N PRO A 377 -17.85 -6.76 -14.78
CA PRO A 377 -18.29 -7.22 -16.08
C PRO A 377 -17.12 -7.76 -16.91
N GLN A 378 -17.26 -9.00 -17.42
CA GLN A 378 -16.19 -9.73 -18.11
C GLN A 378 -15.73 -9.08 -19.41
N ASP A 379 -16.61 -8.37 -20.09
CA ASP A 379 -16.35 -7.65 -21.35
C ASP A 379 -15.57 -6.36 -21.18
N LYS A 380 -15.44 -5.85 -19.92
CA LYS A 380 -14.83 -4.55 -19.60
C LYS A 380 -13.88 -4.60 -18.39
N VAL A 381 -13.24 -5.74 -18.17
CA VAL A 381 -12.37 -5.98 -17.01
C VAL A 381 -11.29 -4.90 -16.87
N GLY A 382 -10.60 -4.55 -17.96
CA GLY A 382 -9.52 -3.55 -17.93
C GLY A 382 -10.01 -2.15 -17.52
N LEU A 383 -11.19 -1.74 -17.98
CA LEU A 383 -11.81 -0.47 -17.62
C LEU A 383 -12.12 -0.40 -16.11
N PHE A 384 -12.75 -1.45 -15.58
CA PHE A 384 -13.14 -1.49 -14.18
C PHE A 384 -11.96 -1.65 -13.23
N GLN A 385 -10.80 -2.14 -13.69
CA GLN A 385 -9.56 -2.10 -12.91
C GLN A 385 -9.11 -0.65 -12.65
N GLY A 386 -9.22 0.24 -13.65
CA GLY A 386 -8.94 1.66 -13.44
C GLY A 386 -9.86 2.31 -12.39
N ILE A 387 -11.17 2.03 -12.46
CA ILE A 387 -12.14 2.50 -11.47
C ILE A 387 -11.79 1.95 -10.07
N ARG A 388 -11.46 0.65 -9.99
CA ARG A 388 -11.01 0.03 -8.75
C ARG A 388 -9.82 0.79 -8.15
N MET A 389 -8.81 1.17 -8.94
CA MET A 389 -7.65 1.92 -8.45
C MET A 389 -8.03 3.26 -7.83
N ILE A 390 -9.03 3.96 -8.36
CA ILE A 390 -9.52 5.20 -7.76
C ILE A 390 -10.12 4.93 -6.38
N PHE A 391 -10.98 3.92 -6.24
CA PHE A 391 -11.65 3.60 -4.98
C PHE A 391 -10.73 2.94 -3.96
N VAL A 392 -9.77 2.13 -4.38
CA VAL A 392 -8.95 1.30 -3.49
C VAL A 392 -7.62 1.97 -3.15
N VAL A 393 -7.13 2.87 -4.00
CA VAL A 393 -5.83 3.53 -3.84
C VAL A 393 -5.98 5.03 -3.73
N LEU A 394 -6.46 5.73 -4.78
CA LEU A 394 -6.42 7.19 -4.84
C LEU A 394 -7.19 7.85 -3.68
N ILE A 395 -8.48 7.54 -3.54
CA ILE A 395 -9.31 8.16 -2.50
C ILE A 395 -8.78 7.81 -1.09
N PRO A 396 -8.46 6.54 -0.76
CA PRO A 396 -7.90 6.20 0.53
C PRO A 396 -6.57 6.90 0.86
N MET A 397 -5.66 7.00 -0.09
CA MET A 397 -4.35 7.62 0.12
C MET A 397 -4.41 9.15 0.22
N ILE A 398 -5.52 9.79 -0.19
CA ILE A 398 -5.79 11.21 0.04
C ILE A 398 -6.51 11.40 1.38
N VAL A 399 -7.61 10.69 1.58
CA VAL A 399 -8.51 10.89 2.74
C VAL A 399 -7.89 10.35 4.02
N GLY A 400 -7.29 9.17 3.98
CA GLY A 400 -6.73 8.50 5.15
C GLY A 400 -5.64 9.32 5.84
N PRO A 401 -4.52 9.64 5.18
CA PRO A 401 -3.45 10.42 5.78
C PRO A 401 -3.88 11.82 6.20
N THR A 402 -4.83 12.45 5.48
CA THR A 402 -5.42 13.73 5.89
C THR A 402 -6.12 13.61 7.24
N LEU A 403 -6.92 12.56 7.45
CA LEU A 403 -7.56 12.29 8.76
C LEU A 403 -6.52 11.95 9.83
N GLY A 404 -5.47 11.19 9.49
CA GLY A 404 -4.36 10.91 10.38
C GLY A 404 -3.60 12.17 10.83
N ASN A 405 -3.37 13.10 9.90
CA ASN A 405 -2.78 14.41 10.20
C ASN A 405 -3.68 15.25 11.13
N ILE A 406 -4.99 15.26 10.88
CA ILE A 406 -5.96 15.94 11.76
C ILE A 406 -5.93 15.30 13.15
N ALA A 407 -5.92 13.98 13.27
CA ALA A 407 -5.83 13.27 14.53
C ALA A 407 -4.55 13.63 15.31
N ALA A 408 -3.41 13.72 14.63
CA ALA A 408 -2.14 14.13 15.22
C ALA A 408 -2.21 15.57 15.73
N LYS A 409 -2.67 16.52 14.91
CA LYS A 409 -2.77 17.94 15.28
C LYS A 409 -3.74 18.23 16.43
N ASN A 410 -4.78 17.42 16.57
CA ASN A 410 -5.80 17.59 17.64
C ASN A 410 -5.43 16.85 18.96
N SER A 411 -4.32 16.15 19.01
CA SER A 411 -3.98 15.30 20.16
C SER A 411 -3.17 15.99 21.25
N ASP A 412 -2.93 17.29 21.19
CA ASP A 412 -2.21 18.13 22.18
C ASP A 412 -0.83 17.58 22.63
N ILE A 413 -0.35 16.49 22.02
CA ILE A 413 1.00 15.97 22.32
C ILE A 413 1.97 16.67 21.37
N THR A 414 2.34 17.84 21.83
CA THR A 414 3.48 18.56 21.31
C THR A 414 4.65 18.32 22.25
N TYR A 415 5.82 18.12 21.71
CA TYR A 415 7.05 18.16 22.48
C TYR A 415 7.96 19.24 21.90
N MET A 416 8.66 19.91 22.82
CA MET A 416 9.63 20.93 22.42
C MET A 416 10.95 20.24 22.11
N GLU A 417 11.39 20.34 20.85
CA GLU A 417 12.69 19.88 20.44
C GLU A 417 13.44 21.06 19.78
N ASN A 418 14.58 21.42 20.37
CA ASN A 418 15.40 22.56 19.92
C ASN A 418 14.64 23.89 19.79
N GLY A 419 13.63 24.11 20.66
CA GLY A 419 12.82 25.34 20.68
C GLY A 419 11.66 25.39 19.69
N ALA A 420 11.41 24.32 18.92
CA ALA A 420 10.26 24.18 18.03
C ALA A 420 9.24 23.17 18.63
N GLU A 421 7.95 23.48 18.47
CA GLU A 421 6.86 22.60 18.83
C GLU A 421 6.64 21.58 17.73
N LYS A 422 6.88 20.30 18.04
CA LYS A 422 6.75 19.18 17.11
C LYS A 422 5.49 18.38 17.45
N VAL A 423 4.63 18.18 16.45
CA VAL A 423 3.43 17.34 16.59
C VAL A 423 3.76 15.93 16.09
N LEU A 424 3.61 14.93 16.95
CA LEU A 424 3.80 13.52 16.60
C LEU A 424 2.47 12.81 16.33
N PRO A 425 2.50 11.76 15.49
CA PRO A 425 1.39 10.82 15.45
C PRO A 425 1.13 10.21 16.83
N THR A 426 -0.13 10.10 17.22
CA THR A 426 -0.53 9.58 18.51
C THR A 426 -1.54 8.44 18.35
N GLU A 427 -1.85 7.76 19.47
CA GLU A 427 -2.88 6.73 19.50
C GLU A 427 -4.26 7.22 19.03
N ALA A 428 -4.52 8.54 19.03
CA ALA A 428 -5.76 9.14 18.50
C ALA A 428 -6.02 8.74 17.04
N MET A 429 -4.98 8.51 16.22
CA MET A 429 -5.17 8.05 14.84
C MET A 429 -5.94 6.72 14.74
N PHE A 430 -5.79 5.81 15.70
CA PHE A 430 -6.55 4.57 15.74
C PHE A 430 -8.03 4.79 16.06
N LEU A 431 -8.36 5.79 16.89
CA LEU A 431 -9.74 6.17 17.13
C LEU A 431 -10.42 6.71 15.86
N TYR A 432 -9.74 7.59 15.13
CA TYR A 432 -10.23 8.10 13.84
C TYR A 432 -10.40 6.95 12.83
N ALA A 433 -9.45 6.04 12.78
CA ALA A 433 -9.54 4.83 11.93
C ALA A 433 -10.74 3.94 12.33
N ALA A 434 -11.00 3.76 13.63
CA ALA A 434 -12.14 2.99 14.12
C ALA A 434 -13.48 3.63 13.72
N ILE A 435 -13.60 4.96 13.82
CA ILE A 435 -14.80 5.71 13.39
C ILE A 435 -15.03 5.49 11.89
N VAL A 436 -13.97 5.62 11.06
CA VAL A 436 -14.06 5.38 9.61
C VAL A 436 -14.45 3.93 9.33
N ALA A 437 -13.88 2.96 10.06
CA ALA A 437 -14.19 1.54 9.88
C ALA A 437 -15.70 1.24 10.11
N VAL A 438 -16.34 1.89 11.07
CA VAL A 438 -17.79 1.72 11.31
C VAL A 438 -18.63 2.22 10.12
N ILE A 439 -18.17 3.23 9.39
CA ILE A 439 -18.88 3.77 8.22
C ILE A 439 -18.98 2.72 7.10
N ILE A 440 -18.10 1.72 7.07
CA ILE A 440 -18.15 0.59 6.11
C ILE A 440 -19.53 -0.08 6.11
N PHE A 441 -20.22 -0.13 7.26
CA PHE A 441 -21.53 -0.75 7.35
C PHE A 441 -22.58 -0.14 6.41
N ILE A 442 -22.49 1.16 6.09
CA ILE A 442 -23.48 1.86 5.27
C ILE A 442 -23.56 1.26 3.84
N PRO A 443 -22.52 1.31 3.02
CA PRO A 443 -22.58 0.73 1.67
C PRO A 443 -22.59 -0.80 1.68
N MET A 444 -21.97 -1.44 2.69
CA MET A 444 -21.90 -2.88 2.80
C MET A 444 -23.28 -3.50 3.05
N ILE A 445 -24.10 -2.94 3.95
CA ILE A 445 -25.47 -3.42 4.20
C ILE A 445 -26.33 -3.24 2.95
N ALA A 446 -26.17 -2.11 2.23
CA ALA A 446 -26.87 -1.89 0.97
C ALA A 446 -26.47 -2.94 -0.09
N TYR A 447 -25.17 -3.28 -0.18
CA TYR A 447 -24.68 -4.37 -1.02
C TYR A 447 -25.31 -5.73 -0.65
N LEU A 448 -25.28 -6.10 0.63
CA LEU A 448 -25.79 -7.39 1.12
C LEU A 448 -27.29 -7.54 0.89
N LYS A 449 -28.09 -6.47 1.01
CA LYS A 449 -29.52 -6.47 0.68
C LYS A 449 -29.75 -6.79 -0.80
N LYS A 450 -29.05 -6.06 -1.69
CA LYS A 450 -29.12 -6.30 -3.15
C LYS A 450 -28.61 -7.68 -3.58
N ASP A 451 -27.69 -8.25 -2.84
CA ASP A 451 -27.15 -9.57 -3.13
C ASP A 451 -28.16 -10.68 -2.83
N LYS A 452 -28.93 -10.52 -1.75
CA LYS A 452 -30.04 -11.44 -1.39
C LYS A 452 -31.25 -11.36 -2.34
N GLU A 453 -31.53 -10.19 -2.92
CA GLU A 453 -32.67 -10.01 -3.85
C GLU A 453 -32.48 -10.71 -5.21
N LYS A 454 -31.24 -11.12 -5.54
CA LYS A 454 -30.90 -11.78 -6.82
C LYS A 454 -30.53 -13.27 -6.64
N ALA A 455 -30.38 -13.77 -5.40
CA ALA A 455 -30.16 -15.15 -5.06
C ALA A 455 -31.50 -15.88 -4.81
#